data_ba7f0a8d4cd8ffee518b4e095018df67
#
_entry.id   ba7f0a8d4cd8ffee518b4e095018df67
#
_cell.length_a   1.000
_cell.length_b   1.000
_cell.length_c   1.000
_cell.angle_alpha   90.00
_cell.angle_beta   90.00
_cell.angle_gamma   90.00
#
_symmetry.space_group_name_H-M   'P 1'
#
loop_
_entity.id
_entity.type
_entity.pdbx_description
1 polymer ?
#
loop_
_entity_poly.entity_id
_entity_poly.type
_entity_poly.pdbx_seq_one_letter_code
_entity_poly.pdbx_strand_id
1 'polypeptide(L)'
;IIEHSERLAKVIDEKVNEEFDDTLEDQEYAHPEVIAAILASTFWSGQKSKGLMMDISGDNMIQFLEKDIPTQCQMIHGSFCDKEAIETRLNPSGQKLDAKDKRELRSILNIPSTYLTNLLKSRNHRDHMTISTDMFIEQSMMDIKRDVVAVRFKHTPFETRLPFVKIDPEIIDDYKEHFTRLDLFIDFIVQSRFASDRKYAYLWIKADSDWGKGFLMSAISNLDYNPGAVTGLSVKEVEKMFEGGPVGKSLGDFKRSIVLHLDEFKTVKSELKNLENDIPVSPKNQLQFRAKVFAKVFTSAEPVPSLVGDSGTDDQFANRFSLFEEEGMLSKRPMFIDRGKEAYMENVQSYICHQLNSRIAEMKAMGRSASADHGNRWLEGFIKDHGISNYVERFSEGLPDIAEEFLEWIHTETDILSDFGAVPKKLITDSNKQNFYLKKPKAVWDEYVNTPGHFSFHEKTAISKKYEVIYDLISIDGK
;
A
#
# COMPACT_ATOMS: atom_id res chain seq x y z
N ILE A 1 16.25 23.90 -23.40
CA ILE A 1 15.13 23.21 -24.10
C ILE A 1 14.69 24.02 -25.32
N ILE A 2 14.37 25.30 -25.17
CA ILE A 2 13.89 26.18 -26.27
C ILE A 2 14.87 26.17 -27.44
N GLU A 3 16.14 26.50 -27.24
CA GLU A 3 17.16 26.47 -28.29
C GLU A 3 17.26 25.11 -29.01
N HIS A 4 17.02 24.03 -28.30
CA HIS A 4 17.04 22.69 -28.90
C HIS A 4 15.78 22.34 -29.69
N SER A 5 14.63 22.85 -29.24
CA SER A 5 13.37 22.68 -30.00
C SER A 5 13.37 23.48 -31.29
N GLU A 6 13.85 24.71 -31.25
CA GLU A 6 14.01 25.55 -32.47
C GLU A 6 15.00 24.91 -33.46
N ARG A 7 16.15 24.43 -32.96
CA ARG A 7 17.10 23.73 -33.82
C ARG A 7 16.53 22.44 -34.41
N LEU A 8 15.77 21.67 -33.63
CA LEU A 8 15.15 20.46 -34.15
C LEU A 8 14.06 20.80 -35.19
N ALA A 9 13.23 21.78 -34.91
CA ALA A 9 12.21 22.25 -35.86
C ALA A 9 12.85 22.61 -37.18
N LYS A 10 13.89 23.44 -37.18
CA LYS A 10 14.63 23.81 -38.37
C LYS A 10 15.21 22.60 -39.11
N VAL A 11 15.80 21.62 -38.44
CA VAL A 11 16.30 20.39 -39.06
C VAL A 11 15.20 19.58 -39.71
N ILE A 12 14.02 19.51 -39.06
CA ILE A 12 12.84 18.82 -39.61
C ILE A 12 12.38 19.52 -40.90
N ASP A 13 12.24 20.85 -40.85
CA ASP A 13 11.79 21.65 -41.97
C ASP A 13 12.76 21.54 -43.17
N GLU A 14 14.08 21.65 -42.91
CA GLU A 14 15.12 21.46 -43.93
C GLU A 14 15.00 20.06 -44.56
N LYS A 15 14.81 19.01 -43.77
CA LYS A 15 14.70 17.63 -44.29
C LYS A 15 13.41 17.35 -45.02
N VAL A 16 12.31 17.93 -44.62
CA VAL A 16 11.04 17.83 -45.34
C VAL A 16 11.14 18.59 -46.67
N ASN A 17 11.70 19.82 -46.68
CA ASN A 17 11.85 20.63 -47.87
C ASN A 17 12.81 19.99 -48.88
N GLU A 18 13.94 19.34 -48.43
CA GLU A 18 14.86 18.61 -49.31
C GLU A 18 14.17 17.51 -50.16
N GLU A 19 13.15 16.84 -49.61
CA GLU A 19 12.42 15.76 -50.29
C GLU A 19 11.50 16.28 -51.43
N PHE A 20 11.19 17.57 -51.42
CA PHE A 20 10.34 18.17 -52.46
C PHE A 20 11.12 18.70 -53.66
N ASP A 21 12.46 18.69 -53.62
CA ASP A 21 13.38 19.11 -54.70
C ASP A 21 12.90 20.38 -55.44
N ASP A 22 12.58 21.45 -54.70
CA ASP A 22 11.77 22.50 -55.23
C ASP A 22 12.39 23.89 -55.19
N THR A 23 12.03 24.69 -56.22
CA THR A 23 12.31 26.13 -56.32
C THR A 23 11.35 27.01 -55.50
N LEU A 24 10.48 26.42 -54.71
CA LEU A 24 9.59 27.12 -53.79
C LEU A 24 10.33 27.56 -52.54
N GLU A 25 9.88 28.65 -51.95
CA GLU A 25 10.40 29.11 -50.66
C GLU A 25 10.30 27.98 -49.59
N ASP A 26 11.33 27.87 -48.74
CA ASP A 26 11.33 26.94 -47.63
C ASP A 26 10.14 27.19 -46.73
N GLN A 27 9.37 26.13 -46.43
CA GLN A 27 8.21 26.18 -45.56
C GLN A 27 8.56 25.61 -44.18
N GLU A 28 7.93 26.18 -43.18
CA GLU A 28 8.00 25.72 -41.80
C GLU A 28 6.81 24.78 -41.52
N TYR A 29 7.10 23.54 -41.12
CA TYR A 29 6.11 22.51 -40.78
C TYR A 29 6.16 22.16 -39.33
N ALA A 30 7.31 22.28 -38.71
CA ALA A 30 7.52 21.86 -37.31
C ALA A 30 7.15 22.99 -36.34
N HIS A 31 6.57 22.61 -35.19
CA HIS A 31 6.13 23.52 -34.14
C HIS A 31 7.10 23.48 -32.97
N PRO A 32 8.07 24.42 -32.87
CA PRO A 32 9.11 24.38 -31.85
C PRO A 32 8.57 24.48 -30.44
N GLU A 33 7.47 25.17 -30.20
CA GLU A 33 6.82 25.27 -28.88
C GLU A 33 6.25 23.93 -28.38
N VAL A 34 5.64 23.15 -29.30
CA VAL A 34 5.13 21.81 -28.98
C VAL A 34 6.29 20.85 -28.75
N ILE A 35 7.34 20.93 -29.58
CA ILE A 35 8.57 20.15 -29.39
C ILE A 35 9.22 20.48 -28.02
N ALA A 36 9.23 21.76 -27.63
CA ALA A 36 9.76 22.18 -26.34
C ALA A 36 8.96 21.58 -25.18
N ALA A 37 7.63 21.57 -25.27
CA ALA A 37 6.76 20.94 -24.26
C ALA A 37 7.03 19.44 -24.16
N ILE A 38 7.16 18.73 -25.28
CA ILE A 38 7.51 17.31 -25.31
C ILE A 38 8.87 17.06 -24.66
N LEU A 39 9.90 17.84 -25.03
CA LEU A 39 11.25 17.68 -24.48
C LEU A 39 11.34 18.00 -22.98
N ALA A 40 10.44 18.81 -22.47
CA ALA A 40 10.38 19.16 -21.05
C ALA A 40 9.80 18.05 -20.20
N SER A 41 8.92 17.21 -20.75
CA SER A 41 8.11 16.26 -19.99
C SER A 41 8.27 14.80 -20.38
N THR A 42 8.85 14.50 -21.56
CA THR A 42 8.95 13.13 -22.07
C THR A 42 10.37 12.58 -21.91
N PHE A 43 10.50 11.41 -21.29
CA PHE A 43 11.77 10.78 -20.97
C PHE A 43 11.85 9.35 -21.48
N TRP A 44 13.04 8.97 -21.92
CA TRP A 44 13.40 7.63 -22.31
C TRP A 44 14.04 6.88 -21.14
N SER A 45 13.55 5.68 -20.83
CA SER A 45 14.20 4.78 -19.89
C SER A 45 14.92 3.66 -20.63
N GLY A 46 16.21 3.60 -20.43
CA GLY A 46 17.12 2.65 -21.08
C GLY A 46 17.18 1.28 -20.46
N GLN A 47 16.16 0.79 -19.77
CA GLN A 47 16.17 -0.60 -19.34
C GLN A 47 16.28 -1.53 -20.54
N LYS A 48 17.31 -2.35 -20.52
CA LYS A 48 17.96 -3.09 -21.63
C LYS A 48 17.08 -3.95 -22.56
N SER A 49 15.80 -4.11 -22.31
CA SER A 49 14.99 -5.05 -23.09
C SER A 49 13.75 -4.50 -23.79
N LYS A 50 13.23 -3.35 -23.36
CA LYS A 50 12.07 -2.72 -24.01
C LYS A 50 12.14 -1.21 -23.79
N GLY A 51 12.38 -0.46 -24.85
CA GLY A 51 12.35 0.98 -24.79
C GLY A 51 10.99 1.49 -24.32
N LEU A 52 10.94 2.04 -23.12
CA LEU A 52 9.76 2.68 -22.55
C LEU A 52 10.00 4.16 -22.49
N MET A 53 9.02 4.92 -22.98
CA MET A 53 8.93 6.36 -22.83
C MET A 53 7.95 6.70 -21.73
N MET A 54 8.20 7.82 -21.08
CA MET A 54 7.33 8.38 -20.04
C MET A 54 7.04 9.81 -20.33
N ASP A 55 5.79 10.20 -20.22
CA ASP A 55 5.37 11.59 -20.18
C ASP A 55 4.79 11.94 -18.81
N ILE A 56 5.22 13.05 -18.26
CA ILE A 56 4.87 13.54 -16.92
C ILE A 56 4.30 14.96 -16.93
N SER A 57 3.81 15.43 -18.07
CA SER A 57 3.25 16.78 -18.22
C SER A 57 1.95 16.99 -17.43
N GLY A 58 1.23 15.91 -17.16
CA GLY A 58 -0.01 15.95 -16.39
C GLY A 58 0.14 15.47 -14.95
N ASP A 59 -0.97 15.41 -14.25
CA ASP A 59 -1.06 14.80 -12.91
C ASP A 59 -0.82 13.28 -12.92
N ASN A 60 -0.83 12.68 -14.11
CA ASN A 60 -0.58 11.26 -14.33
C ASN A 60 0.68 11.08 -15.17
N MET A 61 1.51 10.12 -14.77
CA MET A 61 2.58 9.64 -15.61
C MET A 61 2.01 8.67 -16.65
N ILE A 62 2.21 8.98 -17.93
CA ILE A 62 1.80 8.11 -19.03
C ILE A 62 3.04 7.35 -19.52
N GLN A 63 2.93 6.04 -19.60
CA GLN A 63 4.00 5.17 -20.15
C GLN A 63 3.57 4.60 -21.47
N PHE A 64 4.47 4.62 -22.45
CA PHE A 64 4.21 4.10 -23.79
C PHE A 64 5.46 3.50 -24.43
N LEU A 65 5.25 2.66 -25.44
CA LEU A 65 6.34 2.01 -26.17
C LEU A 65 6.98 2.98 -27.16
N GLU A 66 8.25 2.73 -27.51
CA GLU A 66 8.98 3.52 -28.51
C GLU A 66 8.22 3.72 -29.81
N LYS A 67 7.60 2.67 -30.33
CA LYS A 67 6.82 2.71 -31.57
C LYS A 67 5.62 3.67 -31.51
N ASP A 68 5.15 3.98 -30.32
CA ASP A 68 3.95 4.78 -30.08
C ASP A 68 4.31 6.25 -29.79
N ILE A 69 5.61 6.62 -29.73
CA ILE A 69 6.08 7.97 -29.38
C ILE A 69 5.36 9.07 -30.16
N PRO A 70 5.34 9.06 -31.51
CA PRO A 70 4.75 10.16 -32.26
C PRO A 70 3.26 10.34 -31.95
N THR A 71 2.53 9.22 -31.89
CA THR A 71 1.09 9.24 -31.61
C THR A 71 0.79 9.71 -30.19
N GLN A 72 1.52 9.19 -29.21
CA GLN A 72 1.30 9.56 -27.80
C GLN A 72 1.70 11.02 -27.54
N CYS A 73 2.83 11.49 -28.07
CA CYS A 73 3.22 12.88 -27.93
C CYS A 73 2.19 13.81 -28.58
N GLN A 74 1.64 13.46 -29.75
CA GLN A 74 0.60 14.23 -30.41
C GLN A 74 -0.71 14.27 -29.59
N MET A 75 -1.08 13.15 -28.96
CA MET A 75 -2.28 13.10 -28.10
C MET A 75 -2.15 13.94 -26.82
N ILE A 76 -0.94 13.99 -26.25
CA ILE A 76 -0.68 14.68 -24.97
C ILE A 76 -0.42 16.18 -25.18
N HIS A 77 0.38 16.54 -26.18
CA HIS A 77 0.90 17.90 -26.38
C HIS A 77 0.34 18.61 -27.60
N GLY A 78 -0.37 17.91 -28.45
CA GLY A 78 -0.81 18.42 -29.73
C GLY A 78 0.14 18.08 -30.88
N SER A 79 -0.19 18.57 -32.10
CA SER A 79 0.64 18.32 -33.27
C SER A 79 1.96 19.08 -33.20
N PHE A 80 3.07 18.37 -33.30
CA PHE A 80 4.42 18.94 -33.35
C PHE A 80 4.89 19.21 -34.79
N CYS A 81 4.09 18.81 -35.77
CA CYS A 81 4.37 19.04 -37.17
C CYS A 81 3.05 19.09 -37.96
N ASP A 82 2.96 20.02 -38.90
CA ASP A 82 1.81 20.20 -39.79
C ASP A 82 1.85 19.17 -40.94
N LYS A 83 1.28 18.01 -40.68
CA LYS A 83 1.19 16.90 -41.64
C LYS A 83 0.27 17.24 -42.81
N GLU A 84 -0.76 18.04 -42.57
CA GLU A 84 -1.73 18.45 -43.61
C GLU A 84 -1.07 19.35 -44.63
N ALA A 85 -0.21 20.27 -44.19
CA ALA A 85 0.57 21.11 -45.10
C ALA A 85 1.52 20.28 -45.96
N ILE A 86 2.19 19.26 -45.39
CA ILE A 86 3.05 18.33 -46.14
C ILE A 86 2.23 17.54 -47.16
N GLU A 87 1.08 17.01 -46.78
CA GLU A 87 0.19 16.26 -47.67
C GLU A 87 -0.33 17.12 -48.81
N THR A 88 -0.73 18.34 -48.49
CA THR A 88 -1.24 19.31 -49.50
C THR A 88 -0.16 19.69 -50.50
N ARG A 89 1.09 19.85 -50.04
CA ARG A 89 2.21 20.17 -50.94
C ARG A 89 2.50 19.03 -51.93
N LEU A 90 2.46 17.77 -51.48
CA LEU A 90 2.68 16.61 -52.34
C LEU A 90 1.49 16.32 -53.26
N ASN A 91 0.28 16.61 -52.80
CA ASN A 91 -0.95 16.35 -53.55
C ASN A 91 -1.90 17.55 -53.55
N PRO A 92 -1.51 18.68 -54.19
CA PRO A 92 -2.29 19.92 -54.15
C PRO A 92 -3.69 19.79 -54.80
N SER A 93 -3.86 18.81 -55.66
CA SER A 93 -5.16 18.58 -56.34
C SER A 93 -6.10 17.65 -55.54
N GLY A 94 -5.62 17.04 -54.43
CA GLY A 94 -6.40 16.07 -53.63
C GLY A 94 -6.77 14.78 -54.39
N GLN A 95 -6.08 14.48 -55.48
CA GLN A 95 -6.36 13.28 -56.28
C GLN A 95 -5.95 12.02 -55.56
N LYS A 96 -6.56 10.90 -55.98
CA LYS A 96 -6.22 9.59 -55.40
C LYS A 96 -4.82 9.18 -55.84
N LEU A 97 -3.88 9.20 -54.89
CA LEU A 97 -2.50 8.81 -55.08
C LEU A 97 -2.37 7.33 -55.46
N ASP A 98 -1.42 7.01 -56.30
CA ASP A 98 -1.05 5.65 -56.63
C ASP A 98 -0.24 4.98 -55.50
N ALA A 99 0.21 3.75 -55.70
CA ALA A 99 0.94 3.00 -54.67
C ALA A 99 2.37 3.54 -54.43
N LYS A 100 2.98 4.19 -55.43
CA LYS A 100 4.33 4.76 -55.32
C LYS A 100 4.25 6.07 -54.56
N ASP A 101 3.35 6.96 -54.98
CA ASP A 101 3.13 8.27 -54.36
C ASP A 101 2.71 8.13 -52.86
N LYS A 102 1.89 7.13 -52.55
CA LYS A 102 1.56 6.82 -51.14
C LYS A 102 2.75 6.38 -50.30
N ARG A 103 3.72 5.68 -50.88
CA ARG A 103 4.96 5.31 -50.16
C ARG A 103 5.83 6.52 -49.93
N GLU A 104 5.96 7.37 -50.94
CA GLU A 104 6.70 8.61 -50.86
C GLU A 104 6.13 9.55 -49.83
N LEU A 105 4.82 9.81 -49.88
CA LEU A 105 4.13 10.57 -48.84
C LEU A 105 4.36 10.02 -47.44
N ARG A 106 4.23 8.72 -47.25
CA ARG A 106 4.50 8.10 -45.93
C ARG A 106 5.94 8.28 -45.48
N SER A 107 6.91 8.21 -46.40
CA SER A 107 8.32 8.45 -46.10
C SER A 107 8.54 9.85 -45.57
N ILE A 108 8.00 10.85 -46.25
CA ILE A 108 8.12 12.28 -45.89
C ILE A 108 7.41 12.53 -44.53
N LEU A 109 6.20 12.03 -44.33
CA LEU A 109 5.43 12.19 -43.09
C LEU A 109 6.08 11.54 -41.87
N ASN A 110 6.99 10.58 -42.09
CA ASN A 110 7.74 9.93 -41.01
C ASN A 110 9.00 10.70 -40.58
N ILE A 111 9.49 11.66 -41.38
CA ILE A 111 10.69 12.45 -41.07
C ILE A 111 10.59 13.11 -39.70
N PRO A 112 9.54 13.93 -39.41
CA PRO A 112 9.41 14.60 -38.11
C PRO A 112 9.39 13.61 -36.95
N SER A 113 8.67 12.51 -37.09
CA SER A 113 8.54 11.46 -36.06
C SER A 113 9.87 10.79 -35.79
N THR A 114 10.68 10.52 -36.81
CA THR A 114 11.99 9.88 -36.68
C THR A 114 12.97 10.80 -35.95
N TYR A 115 13.03 12.06 -36.32
CA TYR A 115 13.93 13.03 -35.68
C TYR A 115 13.56 13.29 -34.23
N LEU A 116 12.26 13.46 -33.93
CA LEU A 116 11.79 13.59 -32.53
C LEU A 116 12.14 12.37 -31.69
N THR A 117 11.88 11.16 -32.20
CA THR A 117 12.19 9.91 -31.50
C THR A 117 13.68 9.79 -31.22
N ASN A 118 14.54 10.06 -32.19
CA ASN A 118 15.98 10.00 -32.04
C ASN A 118 16.48 11.02 -31.02
N LEU A 119 15.94 12.23 -31.03
CA LEU A 119 16.30 13.25 -30.07
C LEU A 119 15.89 12.86 -28.64
N LEU A 120 14.70 12.36 -28.44
CA LEU A 120 14.23 11.90 -27.14
C LEU A 120 15.15 10.78 -26.59
N LYS A 121 15.50 9.80 -27.43
CA LYS A 121 16.41 8.72 -27.06
C LYS A 121 17.79 9.21 -26.67
N SER A 122 18.35 10.15 -27.42
CA SER A 122 19.73 10.61 -27.21
C SER A 122 19.88 11.57 -26.03
N ARG A 123 18.85 12.35 -25.71
CA ARG A 123 18.93 13.43 -24.72
C ARG A 123 18.22 13.15 -23.42
N ASN A 124 17.10 12.46 -23.49
CA ASN A 124 16.23 12.30 -22.34
C ASN A 124 16.33 10.89 -21.73
N HIS A 125 17.45 10.21 -21.97
CA HIS A 125 17.76 8.94 -21.31
C HIS A 125 17.97 9.15 -19.82
N ARG A 126 17.33 8.29 -18.99
CA ARG A 126 17.48 8.28 -17.54
C ARG A 126 17.53 6.85 -17.03
N ASP A 127 18.53 6.55 -16.22
CA ASP A 127 18.75 5.21 -15.68
C ASP A 127 17.89 4.93 -14.46
N HIS A 128 17.58 5.96 -13.69
CA HIS A 128 16.85 5.82 -12.46
C HIS A 128 15.69 6.80 -12.39
N MET A 129 14.56 6.29 -11.89
CA MET A 129 13.40 7.10 -11.57
C MET A 129 13.00 6.89 -10.11
N THR A 130 12.82 7.99 -9.39
CA THR A 130 12.24 7.97 -8.05
C THR A 130 10.89 8.67 -8.09
N ILE A 131 9.92 8.06 -7.42
CA ILE A 131 8.57 8.59 -7.32
C ILE A 131 8.26 8.88 -5.86
N SER A 132 7.74 10.05 -5.60
CA SER A 132 7.25 10.41 -4.28
C SER A 132 5.92 11.14 -4.38
N THR A 133 5.16 11.12 -3.30
CA THR A 133 3.90 11.85 -3.17
C THR A 133 4.00 12.87 -2.06
N ASP A 134 3.46 14.06 -2.27
CA ASP A 134 3.59 15.18 -1.36
C ASP A 134 2.26 15.94 -1.24
N MET A 135 1.81 16.19 -0.02
CA MET A 135 0.57 16.93 0.26
C MET A 135 0.76 18.44 0.33
N PHE A 136 2.01 18.91 0.39
CA PHE A 136 2.34 20.33 0.60
C PHE A 136 2.71 21.08 -0.68
N ILE A 137 2.68 20.43 -1.83
CA ILE A 137 2.93 21.06 -3.13
C ILE A 137 1.62 21.38 -3.84
N GLU A 138 1.60 22.52 -4.53
CA GLU A 138 0.43 22.97 -5.29
C GLU A 138 0.27 22.20 -6.60
N GLN A 139 1.39 21.83 -7.22
CA GLN A 139 1.43 21.11 -8.49
C GLN A 139 2.45 19.97 -8.42
N SER A 140 2.22 18.93 -9.20
CA SER A 140 3.20 17.86 -9.40
C SER A 140 4.49 18.45 -9.99
N MET A 141 5.63 18.00 -9.48
CA MET A 141 6.95 18.55 -9.82
C MET A 141 7.88 17.45 -10.31
N MET A 142 8.77 17.84 -11.20
CA MET A 142 9.86 16.99 -11.64
C MET A 142 11.20 17.68 -11.33
N ASP A 143 12.11 16.94 -10.74
CA ASP A 143 13.51 17.35 -10.55
C ASP A 143 14.41 16.37 -11.31
N ILE A 144 15.24 16.92 -12.20
CA ILE A 144 16.19 16.14 -12.99
C ILE A 144 17.58 16.46 -12.49
N LYS A 145 18.22 15.46 -11.89
CA LYS A 145 19.63 15.55 -11.45
C LYS A 145 20.43 14.45 -12.10
N ARG A 146 21.32 14.83 -13.03
CA ARG A 146 22.17 13.87 -13.78
C ARG A 146 21.33 12.79 -14.45
N ASP A 147 21.49 11.54 -14.00
CA ASP A 147 20.82 10.36 -14.58
C ASP A 147 19.55 9.96 -13.81
N VAL A 148 19.15 10.75 -12.82
CA VAL A 148 17.98 10.48 -11.98
C VAL A 148 16.87 11.45 -12.29
N VAL A 149 15.67 10.92 -12.53
CA VAL A 149 14.43 11.69 -12.56
C VAL A 149 13.68 11.45 -11.26
N ALA A 150 13.49 12.50 -10.48
CA ALA A 150 12.67 12.48 -9.28
C ALA A 150 11.31 13.12 -9.59
N VAL A 151 10.27 12.31 -9.63
CA VAL A 151 8.89 12.78 -9.83
C VAL A 151 8.20 12.88 -8.47
N ARG A 152 7.67 14.06 -8.18
CA ARG A 152 6.92 14.34 -6.97
C ARG A 152 5.49 14.69 -7.36
N PHE A 153 4.57 13.78 -7.12
CA PHE A 153 3.16 13.99 -7.38
C PHE A 153 2.49 14.73 -6.22
N LYS A 154 1.62 15.68 -6.55
CA LYS A 154 0.69 16.22 -5.57
C LYS A 154 -0.19 15.08 -5.05
N HIS A 155 -0.22 14.89 -3.74
CA HIS A 155 -1.01 13.85 -3.11
C HIS A 155 -2.31 14.43 -2.56
N THR A 156 -3.43 14.11 -3.19
CA THR A 156 -4.76 14.61 -2.84
C THR A 156 -5.73 13.45 -2.64
N PRO A 157 -5.55 12.62 -1.58
CA PRO A 157 -6.37 11.43 -1.43
C PRO A 157 -7.86 11.72 -1.25
N PHE A 158 -8.23 12.85 -0.63
CA PHE A 158 -9.61 13.17 -0.25
C PHE A 158 -10.12 14.55 -0.68
N GLU A 159 -9.36 15.31 -1.47
CA GLU A 159 -9.71 16.71 -1.79
C GLU A 159 -10.86 16.86 -2.78
N THR A 160 -11.21 15.84 -3.54
CA THR A 160 -11.99 16.05 -4.76
C THR A 160 -13.49 15.94 -4.60
N ARG A 161 -13.99 15.14 -3.67
CA ARG A 161 -15.43 15.02 -3.40
C ARG A 161 -15.65 14.52 -1.98
N LEU A 162 -16.24 15.35 -1.14
CA LEU A 162 -16.87 14.88 0.08
C LEU A 162 -18.25 14.31 -0.27
N PRO A 163 -18.64 13.19 0.32
CA PRO A 163 -19.99 12.68 0.16
C PRO A 163 -21.01 13.72 0.63
N PHE A 164 -22.02 13.96 -0.19
CA PHE A 164 -23.12 14.88 0.15
C PHE A 164 -24.22 14.22 1.00
N VAL A 165 -23.97 13.04 1.49
CA VAL A 165 -24.92 12.31 2.31
C VAL A 165 -25.04 12.98 3.67
N LYS A 166 -26.25 13.26 4.10
CA LYS A 166 -26.51 13.65 5.49
C LYS A 166 -26.23 12.42 6.36
N ILE A 167 -25.16 12.50 7.13
CA ILE A 167 -24.75 11.41 8.00
C ILE A 167 -25.81 11.17 9.07
N ASP A 168 -26.29 9.93 9.16
CA ASP A 168 -27.19 9.47 10.22
C ASP A 168 -26.34 9.14 11.46
N PRO A 169 -26.49 9.88 12.57
CA PRO A 169 -25.71 9.67 13.76
C PRO A 169 -25.97 8.29 14.40
N GLU A 170 -27.17 7.74 14.28
CA GLU A 170 -27.51 6.43 14.85
C GLU A 170 -26.69 5.31 14.19
N ILE A 171 -26.48 5.39 12.88
CA ILE A 171 -25.62 4.44 12.15
C ILE A 171 -24.17 4.58 12.61
N ILE A 172 -23.69 5.79 12.80
CA ILE A 172 -22.30 6.02 13.20
C ILE A 172 -22.06 5.57 14.64
N ASP A 173 -23.00 5.82 15.53
CA ASP A 173 -22.92 5.37 16.92
C ASP A 173 -22.93 3.83 16.97
N ASP A 174 -23.82 3.17 16.22
CA ASP A 174 -23.85 1.72 16.08
C ASP A 174 -22.54 1.15 15.53
N TYR A 175 -21.95 1.80 14.51
CA TYR A 175 -20.67 1.35 13.98
C TYR A 175 -19.50 1.60 14.95
N LYS A 176 -19.53 2.68 15.73
CA LYS A 176 -18.54 2.96 16.78
C LYS A 176 -18.65 2.00 17.96
N GLU A 177 -19.83 1.53 18.28
CA GLU A 177 -19.99 0.44 19.24
C GLU A 177 -19.41 -0.88 18.73
N HIS A 178 -19.52 -1.13 17.42
CA HIS A 178 -18.93 -2.31 16.79
C HIS A 178 -17.41 -2.19 16.64
N PHE A 179 -16.92 -1.03 16.25
CA PHE A 179 -15.48 -0.72 16.16
C PHE A 179 -15.16 0.45 17.09
N THR A 180 -14.97 0.16 18.36
CA THR A 180 -14.74 1.18 19.41
C THR A 180 -13.50 2.02 19.17
N ARG A 181 -12.54 1.49 18.41
CA ARG A 181 -11.26 2.15 18.07
C ARG A 181 -11.29 2.85 16.71
N LEU A 182 -12.46 3.08 16.11
CA LEU A 182 -12.57 3.69 14.78
C LEU A 182 -11.84 5.03 14.68
N ASP A 183 -12.06 5.93 15.62
CA ASP A 183 -11.42 7.25 15.59
C ASP A 183 -9.90 7.16 15.77
N LEU A 184 -9.43 6.26 16.63
CA LEU A 184 -8.01 5.98 16.82
C LEU A 184 -7.37 5.36 15.57
N PHE A 185 -8.12 4.51 14.85
CA PHE A 185 -7.71 3.95 13.57
C PHE A 185 -7.57 5.03 12.47
N ILE A 186 -8.51 5.98 12.43
CA ILE A 186 -8.44 7.12 11.53
C ILE A 186 -7.20 7.99 11.85
N ASP A 187 -6.94 8.24 13.13
CA ASP A 187 -5.72 8.94 13.56
C ASP A 187 -4.46 8.20 13.13
N PHE A 188 -4.41 6.89 13.33
CA PHE A 188 -3.29 6.06 12.90
C PHE A 188 -2.99 6.23 11.39
N ILE A 189 -4.01 6.24 10.54
CA ILE A 189 -3.85 6.45 9.10
C ILE A 189 -3.27 7.84 8.83
N VAL A 190 -3.84 8.88 9.43
CA VAL A 190 -3.42 10.27 9.22
C VAL A 190 -2.00 10.48 9.73
N GLN A 191 -1.69 10.07 10.95
CA GLN A 191 -0.36 10.24 11.54
C GLN A 191 0.71 9.48 10.75
N SER A 192 0.42 8.24 10.32
CA SER A 192 1.31 7.48 9.44
C SER A 192 1.58 8.17 8.12
N ARG A 193 0.61 8.92 7.58
CA ARG A 193 0.79 9.66 6.33
C ARG A 193 1.75 10.82 6.49
N PHE A 194 1.74 11.52 7.62
CA PHE A 194 2.59 12.68 7.84
C PHE A 194 3.95 12.35 8.46
N ALA A 195 4.05 11.31 9.26
CA ALA A 195 5.30 10.87 9.86
C ALA A 195 6.42 10.72 8.84
N SER A 196 7.62 11.15 9.18
CA SER A 196 8.84 10.92 8.39
C SER A 196 9.45 9.56 8.67
N ASP A 197 9.37 9.08 9.91
CA ASP A 197 9.71 7.71 10.32
C ASP A 197 8.43 6.89 10.48
N ARG A 198 8.32 5.81 9.70
CA ARG A 198 7.15 4.93 9.67
C ARG A 198 7.45 3.53 10.21
N LYS A 199 8.50 3.42 11.02
CA LYS A 199 8.87 2.17 11.68
C LYS A 199 7.71 1.58 12.50
N TYR A 200 6.90 2.43 13.12
CA TYR A 200 5.76 2.04 13.96
C TYR A 200 4.40 2.17 13.25
N ALA A 201 4.38 2.43 11.96
CA ALA A 201 3.14 2.53 11.19
C ALA A 201 2.63 1.15 10.71
N TYR A 202 2.68 0.14 11.58
CA TYR A 202 2.19 -1.22 11.35
C TYR A 202 1.07 -1.50 12.34
N LEU A 203 -0.10 -1.83 11.82
CA LEU A 203 -1.27 -2.19 12.62
C LEU A 203 -1.79 -3.54 12.18
N TRP A 204 -1.92 -4.45 13.11
CA TRP A 204 -2.62 -5.70 12.90
C TRP A 204 -4.02 -5.61 13.53
N ILE A 205 -5.04 -5.78 12.70
CA ILE A 205 -6.44 -5.91 13.12
C ILE A 205 -6.78 -7.39 13.06
N LYS A 206 -6.83 -8.02 14.21
CA LYS A 206 -7.32 -9.35 14.39
C LYS A 206 -8.80 -9.27 14.74
N ALA A 207 -9.65 -9.78 13.88
CA ALA A 207 -11.08 -9.68 14.05
C ALA A 207 -11.77 -10.97 13.61
N ASP A 208 -12.91 -11.25 14.22
CA ASP A 208 -13.73 -12.41 13.90
C ASP A 208 -14.05 -12.51 12.41
N SER A 209 -14.43 -13.71 11.97
CA SER A 209 -15.10 -13.86 10.68
C SER A 209 -16.37 -13.03 10.68
N ASP A 210 -16.66 -12.35 9.56
CA ASP A 210 -17.81 -11.45 9.40
C ASP A 210 -17.81 -10.18 10.27
N TRP A 211 -16.71 -9.86 10.95
CA TRP A 211 -16.56 -8.57 11.64
C TRP A 211 -16.65 -7.38 10.66
N GLY A 212 -16.31 -7.58 9.40
CA GLY A 212 -16.39 -6.51 8.40
C GLY A 212 -15.04 -5.89 8.02
N LYS A 213 -13.94 -6.65 8.06
CA LYS A 213 -12.60 -6.19 7.60
C LYS A 213 -12.64 -5.60 6.20
N GLY A 214 -13.26 -6.33 5.26
CA GLY A 214 -13.43 -5.86 3.88
C GLY A 214 -14.36 -4.64 3.77
N PHE A 215 -15.39 -4.56 4.63
CA PHE A 215 -16.27 -3.40 4.72
C PHE A 215 -15.47 -2.15 5.14
N LEU A 216 -14.66 -2.23 6.18
CA LEU A 216 -13.83 -1.13 6.66
C LEU A 216 -12.88 -0.62 5.55
N MET A 217 -12.19 -1.52 4.85
CA MET A 217 -11.29 -1.13 3.77
C MET A 217 -12.04 -0.48 2.61
N SER A 218 -13.24 -0.98 2.28
CA SER A 218 -14.12 -0.39 1.26
C SER A 218 -14.67 0.96 1.69
N ALA A 219 -14.88 1.18 2.99
CA ALA A 219 -15.31 2.48 3.51
C ALA A 219 -14.22 3.56 3.39
N ILE A 220 -12.94 3.18 3.42
CA ILE A 220 -11.81 4.11 3.20
C ILE A 220 -11.58 4.36 1.71
N SER A 221 -11.69 3.34 0.87
CA SER A 221 -11.38 3.40 -0.56
C SER A 221 -12.62 3.08 -1.39
N ASN A 222 -13.34 4.12 -1.77
CA ASN A 222 -14.51 4.02 -2.62
C ASN A 222 -14.19 4.56 -4.02
N LEU A 223 -14.74 3.90 -5.04
CA LEU A 223 -14.52 4.29 -6.44
C LEU A 223 -15.03 5.69 -6.76
N ASP A 224 -16.10 6.14 -6.09
CA ASP A 224 -16.73 7.43 -6.36
C ASP A 224 -16.05 8.60 -5.65
N TYR A 225 -15.51 8.37 -4.45
CA TYR A 225 -14.99 9.43 -3.58
C TYR A 225 -13.47 9.38 -3.40
N ASN A 226 -12.92 8.20 -3.13
CA ASN A 226 -11.49 8.02 -2.79
C ASN A 226 -10.87 6.82 -3.52
N PRO A 227 -10.91 6.79 -4.86
CA PRO A 227 -10.34 5.68 -5.59
C PRO A 227 -8.84 5.56 -5.32
N GLY A 228 -8.40 4.35 -4.95
CA GLY A 228 -6.99 4.06 -4.71
C GLY A 228 -6.43 4.54 -3.37
N ALA A 229 -7.27 4.93 -2.40
CA ALA A 229 -6.82 5.27 -1.05
C ALA A 229 -6.27 4.06 -0.28
N VAL A 230 -6.75 2.86 -0.59
CA VAL A 230 -6.25 1.58 -0.07
C VAL A 230 -5.62 0.78 -1.21
N THR A 231 -4.38 0.36 -1.03
CA THR A 231 -3.71 -0.57 -1.94
C THR A 231 -3.62 -1.94 -1.28
N GLY A 232 -4.37 -2.92 -1.80
CA GLY A 232 -4.32 -4.30 -1.33
C GLY A 232 -3.11 -5.04 -1.91
N LEU A 233 -2.36 -5.73 -1.05
CA LEU A 233 -1.27 -6.64 -1.40
C LEU A 233 -1.41 -7.95 -0.64
N SER A 234 -1.02 -9.04 -1.25
CA SER A 234 -0.76 -10.29 -0.55
C SER A 234 0.68 -10.34 -0.05
N VAL A 235 0.95 -11.15 0.98
CA VAL A 235 2.32 -11.38 1.48
C VAL A 235 3.24 -11.87 0.35
N LYS A 236 2.74 -12.73 -0.54
CA LYS A 236 3.49 -13.21 -1.71
C LYS A 236 3.84 -12.12 -2.72
N GLU A 237 2.98 -11.11 -2.89
CA GLU A 237 3.30 -9.96 -3.76
C GLU A 237 4.39 -9.10 -3.12
N VAL A 238 4.34 -8.91 -1.80
CA VAL A 238 5.41 -8.20 -1.08
C VAL A 238 6.75 -8.92 -1.23
N GLU A 239 6.80 -10.23 -1.02
CA GLU A 239 8.02 -11.04 -1.26
C GLU A 239 8.57 -10.81 -2.67
N LYS A 240 7.72 -10.99 -3.69
CA LYS A 240 8.10 -10.76 -5.09
C LYS A 240 8.62 -9.36 -5.38
N MET A 241 8.05 -8.34 -4.75
CA MET A 241 8.50 -6.95 -4.92
C MET A 241 9.93 -6.79 -4.45
N PHE A 242 10.30 -7.36 -3.29
CA PHE A 242 11.66 -7.28 -2.76
C PHE A 242 12.66 -8.17 -3.50
N GLU A 243 12.20 -9.26 -4.09
CA GLU A 243 12.99 -10.10 -5.01
C GLU A 243 13.20 -9.47 -6.41
N GLY A 244 12.55 -8.34 -6.69
CA GLY A 244 12.56 -7.68 -8.00
C GLY A 244 11.68 -8.34 -9.06
N GLY A 245 10.82 -9.26 -8.65
CA GLY A 245 9.87 -9.94 -9.52
C GLY A 245 8.72 -9.06 -9.99
N PRO A 246 8.10 -9.40 -11.15
CA PRO A 246 6.98 -8.63 -11.66
C PRO A 246 5.71 -8.83 -10.83
N VAL A 247 5.02 -7.73 -10.53
CA VAL A 247 3.74 -7.71 -9.81
C VAL A 247 2.63 -7.09 -10.64
N GLY A 248 1.38 -7.39 -10.29
CA GLY A 248 0.19 -6.86 -10.97
C GLY A 248 -0.17 -5.41 -10.58
N LYS A 249 0.71 -4.71 -9.88
CA LYS A 249 0.49 -3.34 -9.41
C LYS A 249 1.25 -2.34 -10.23
N SER A 250 0.66 -1.19 -10.49
CA SER A 250 1.20 -0.08 -11.26
C SER A 250 1.42 1.16 -10.37
N LEU A 251 1.99 2.21 -10.93
CA LEU A 251 2.09 3.49 -10.25
C LEU A 251 0.72 4.04 -9.81
N GLY A 252 -0.32 3.85 -10.63
CA GLY A 252 -1.68 4.29 -10.34
C GLY A 252 -2.21 3.74 -9.02
N ASP A 253 -1.85 2.50 -8.68
CA ASP A 253 -2.27 1.84 -7.43
C ASP A 253 -1.67 2.47 -6.17
N PHE A 254 -0.52 3.13 -6.28
CA PHE A 254 0.18 3.73 -5.14
C PHE A 254 0.08 5.26 -5.07
N LYS A 255 -0.25 5.91 -6.18
CA LYS A 255 -0.22 7.38 -6.27
C LYS A 255 -1.13 8.07 -5.25
N ARG A 256 -2.28 7.48 -4.95
CA ARG A 256 -3.29 7.99 -4.01
C ARG A 256 -3.36 7.21 -2.71
N SER A 257 -2.62 6.13 -2.59
CA SER A 257 -2.65 5.23 -1.45
C SER A 257 -2.19 5.92 -0.17
N ILE A 258 -2.98 5.75 0.89
CA ILE A 258 -2.63 6.14 2.27
C ILE A 258 -2.59 4.92 3.18
N VAL A 259 -3.20 3.82 2.76
CA VAL A 259 -3.21 2.55 3.46
C VAL A 259 -2.70 1.45 2.53
N LEU A 260 -1.69 0.74 2.98
CA LEU A 260 -1.29 -0.54 2.42
C LEU A 260 -1.99 -1.64 3.21
N HIS A 261 -2.86 -2.39 2.57
CA HIS A 261 -3.66 -3.44 3.21
C HIS A 261 -3.16 -4.82 2.82
N LEU A 262 -2.82 -5.64 3.81
CA LEU A 262 -2.49 -7.06 3.66
C LEU A 262 -3.59 -7.90 4.32
N ASP A 263 -4.45 -8.47 3.48
CA ASP A 263 -5.52 -9.35 3.95
C ASP A 263 -5.03 -10.78 4.16
N GLU A 264 -5.78 -11.54 4.95
CA GLU A 264 -5.46 -12.92 5.32
C GLU A 264 -4.02 -13.11 5.85
N PHE A 265 -3.58 -12.21 6.72
CA PHE A 265 -2.26 -12.26 7.32
C PHE A 265 -2.12 -13.47 8.24
N LYS A 266 -1.32 -14.46 7.83
CA LYS A 266 -1.16 -15.75 8.54
C LYS A 266 0.28 -15.99 9.00
N THR A 267 1.25 -15.39 8.33
CA THR A 267 2.67 -15.62 8.61
C THR A 267 3.47 -14.34 8.47
N VAL A 268 4.45 -14.16 9.35
CA VAL A 268 5.43 -13.09 9.23
C VAL A 268 6.54 -13.55 8.30
N LYS A 269 6.91 -12.67 7.39
CA LYS A 269 8.04 -12.84 6.49
C LYS A 269 9.04 -11.69 6.68
N SER A 270 10.32 -11.99 6.55
CA SER A 270 11.38 -11.00 6.77
C SER A 270 11.25 -9.74 5.92
N GLU A 271 10.70 -9.89 4.72
CA GLU A 271 10.48 -8.82 3.74
C GLU A 271 9.50 -7.76 4.23
N LEU A 272 8.56 -8.14 5.10
CA LEU A 272 7.59 -7.20 5.70
C LEU A 272 8.26 -6.11 6.54
N LYS A 273 9.47 -6.36 7.08
CA LYS A 273 10.27 -5.33 7.79
C LYS A 273 10.63 -4.17 6.87
N ASN A 274 10.79 -4.46 5.58
CA ASN A 274 11.26 -3.49 4.60
C ASN A 274 10.13 -2.57 4.10
N LEU A 275 8.89 -2.75 4.59
CA LEU A 275 7.75 -1.88 4.30
C LEU A 275 7.78 -0.53 5.06
N GLU A 276 8.88 -0.17 5.68
CA GLU A 276 8.94 1.03 6.54
C GLU A 276 8.61 2.32 5.80
N ASN A 277 9.27 2.60 4.69
CA ASN A 277 9.13 3.87 3.98
C ASN A 277 8.74 3.74 2.51
N ASP A 278 9.46 2.93 1.77
CA ASP A 278 9.19 2.72 0.35
C ASP A 278 9.50 1.30 -0.08
N ILE A 279 8.74 0.84 -1.05
CA ILE A 279 8.84 -0.49 -1.62
C ILE A 279 9.25 -0.42 -3.09
N PRO A 280 10.09 -1.36 -3.57
CA PRO A 280 10.37 -1.49 -4.99
C PRO A 280 9.16 -2.13 -5.69
N VAL A 281 8.69 -1.52 -6.76
CA VAL A 281 7.58 -2.05 -7.56
C VAL A 281 8.06 -2.26 -8.98
N SER A 282 7.94 -3.49 -9.46
CA SER A 282 8.29 -3.88 -10.84
C SER A 282 7.01 -4.29 -11.58
N PRO A 283 6.27 -3.34 -12.18
CA PRO A 283 5.07 -3.68 -12.91
C PRO A 283 5.40 -4.47 -14.19
N LYS A 284 4.49 -5.34 -14.60
CA LYS A 284 4.68 -6.09 -15.85
C LYS A 284 4.69 -5.15 -17.06
N ASN A 285 5.77 -5.18 -17.82
CA ASN A 285 5.97 -4.34 -19.03
C ASN A 285 5.98 -2.82 -18.77
N GLN A 286 6.29 -2.39 -17.56
CA GLN A 286 6.45 -0.98 -17.18
C GLN A 286 7.78 -0.78 -16.46
N LEU A 287 8.12 0.48 -16.24
CA LEU A 287 9.32 0.83 -15.48
C LEU A 287 9.20 0.44 -14.02
N GLN A 288 10.30 -0.03 -13.47
CA GLN A 288 10.44 -0.21 -12.04
C GLN A 288 10.49 1.17 -11.35
N PHE A 289 9.81 1.29 -10.23
CA PHE A 289 9.81 2.49 -9.40
C PHE A 289 9.81 2.12 -7.92
N ARG A 290 10.07 3.11 -7.06
CA ARG A 290 9.88 2.97 -5.62
C ARG A 290 8.63 3.73 -5.21
N ALA A 291 7.69 3.03 -4.57
CA ALA A 291 6.46 3.62 -4.06
C ALA A 291 6.57 3.90 -2.56
N LYS A 292 6.19 5.09 -2.12
CA LYS A 292 6.04 5.37 -0.69
C LYS A 292 4.84 4.64 -0.13
N VAL A 293 5.03 4.06 1.05
CA VAL A 293 3.97 3.44 1.84
C VAL A 293 3.79 4.21 3.15
N PHE A 294 2.55 4.22 3.64
CA PHE A 294 2.17 4.98 4.82
C PHE A 294 1.65 4.04 5.91
N ALA A 295 0.38 4.07 6.26
CA ALA A 295 -0.19 3.10 7.18
C ALA A 295 -0.15 1.69 6.56
N LYS A 296 0.37 0.72 7.29
CA LYS A 296 0.38 -0.70 6.92
C LYS A 296 -0.61 -1.43 7.80
N VAL A 297 -1.71 -1.86 7.22
CA VAL A 297 -2.80 -2.52 7.94
C VAL A 297 -2.86 -3.99 7.52
N PHE A 298 -2.70 -4.86 8.49
CA PHE A 298 -2.76 -6.30 8.34
C PHE A 298 -4.05 -6.79 8.94
N THR A 299 -4.79 -7.64 8.23
CA THR A 299 -6.05 -8.18 8.74
C THR A 299 -6.02 -9.71 8.75
N SER A 300 -6.54 -10.30 9.81
CA SER A 300 -6.74 -11.75 9.91
C SER A 300 -7.92 -12.10 10.81
N ALA A 301 -8.48 -13.29 10.62
CA ALA A 301 -9.43 -13.87 11.57
C ALA A 301 -8.69 -14.78 12.59
N GLU A 302 -7.56 -15.33 12.18
CA GLU A 302 -6.77 -16.24 13.00
C GLU A 302 -5.57 -15.54 13.62
N PRO A 303 -5.08 -15.99 14.77
CA PRO A 303 -3.85 -15.50 15.34
C PRO A 303 -2.65 -15.81 14.44
N VAL A 304 -1.66 -14.93 14.45
CA VAL A 304 -0.39 -15.15 13.75
C VAL A 304 0.64 -15.68 14.75
N PRO A 305 0.88 -16.99 14.79
CA PRO A 305 1.72 -17.61 15.83
C PRO A 305 3.13 -17.02 15.94
N SER A 306 3.69 -16.58 14.81
CA SER A 306 5.03 -16.01 14.77
C SER A 306 5.15 -14.59 15.36
N LEU A 307 4.05 -13.88 15.57
CA LEU A 307 4.06 -12.58 16.25
C LEU A 307 3.94 -12.68 17.77
N VAL A 308 3.51 -13.83 18.26
CA VAL A 308 3.21 -14.08 19.68
C VAL A 308 4.18 -15.11 20.30
N GLY A 309 5.25 -15.50 19.59
CA GLY A 309 6.14 -16.59 19.99
C GLY A 309 7.51 -16.17 20.49
N ASP A 310 8.16 -17.07 21.24
CA ASP A 310 9.45 -16.84 21.94
C ASP A 310 10.71 -16.89 21.06
N SER A 311 10.61 -16.87 19.73
CA SER A 311 11.79 -16.91 18.85
C SER A 311 12.29 -15.51 18.54
N GLY A 312 13.54 -15.20 18.88
CA GLY A 312 14.17 -13.87 18.81
C GLY A 312 14.20 -13.20 17.42
N THR A 313 13.78 -13.87 16.35
CA THR A 313 13.57 -13.27 15.03
C THR A 313 12.25 -12.51 14.99
N ASP A 314 11.29 -12.90 15.78
CA ASP A 314 9.94 -12.32 15.80
C ASP A 314 9.86 -11.12 16.74
N ASP A 315 10.73 -11.02 17.77
CA ASP A 315 10.79 -9.86 18.67
C ASP A 315 11.06 -8.55 17.95
N GLN A 316 11.93 -8.54 16.94
CA GLN A 316 12.18 -7.34 16.14
C GLN A 316 10.96 -6.93 15.30
N PHE A 317 10.08 -7.87 15.00
CA PHE A 317 8.83 -7.62 14.30
C PHE A 317 7.73 -7.19 15.26
N ALA A 318 7.57 -7.89 16.37
CA ALA A 318 6.60 -7.60 17.41
C ALA A 318 6.73 -6.14 17.89
N ASN A 319 7.96 -5.66 18.03
CA ASN A 319 8.26 -4.28 18.43
C ASN A 319 7.82 -3.20 17.41
N ARG A 320 7.29 -3.56 16.25
CA ARG A 320 6.81 -2.62 15.20
C ARG A 320 5.30 -2.64 15.05
N PHE A 321 4.65 -3.71 15.49
CA PHE A 321 3.22 -3.91 15.33
C PHE A 321 2.43 -3.43 16.53
N SER A 322 1.42 -2.62 16.24
CA SER A 322 0.31 -2.40 17.15
C SER A 322 -0.81 -3.39 16.82
N LEU A 323 -1.60 -3.76 17.82
CA LEU A 323 -2.65 -4.75 17.71
C LEU A 323 -4.00 -4.15 18.08
N PHE A 324 -4.99 -4.34 17.21
CA PHE A 324 -6.40 -4.19 17.53
C PHE A 324 -7.04 -5.58 17.49
N GLU A 325 -7.73 -5.89 18.55
CA GLU A 325 -8.53 -7.10 18.67
C GLU A 325 -9.98 -6.70 18.68
N GLU A 326 -10.74 -7.25 17.73
CA GLU A 326 -12.12 -6.87 17.49
C GLU A 326 -12.98 -8.13 17.36
N GLU A 327 -14.13 -8.10 17.99
CA GLU A 327 -15.06 -9.20 18.05
C GLU A 327 -16.43 -8.82 17.48
N GLY A 328 -17.25 -9.81 17.18
CA GLY A 328 -18.62 -9.64 16.73
C GLY A 328 -18.79 -9.69 15.23
N MET A 329 -20.03 -9.60 14.79
CA MET A 329 -20.42 -9.70 13.38
C MET A 329 -21.15 -8.45 12.93
N LEU A 330 -20.59 -7.73 11.96
CA LEU A 330 -21.20 -6.51 11.41
C LEU A 330 -22.61 -6.76 10.86
N SER A 331 -22.80 -7.89 10.18
CA SER A 331 -24.09 -8.27 9.60
C SER A 331 -25.22 -8.49 10.61
N LYS A 332 -24.88 -8.62 11.91
CA LYS A 332 -25.85 -8.78 13.00
C LYS A 332 -26.14 -7.50 13.76
N ARG A 333 -25.49 -6.40 13.41
CA ARG A 333 -25.74 -5.09 14.06
C ARG A 333 -27.14 -4.59 13.74
N PRO A 334 -27.87 -4.05 14.74
CA PRO A 334 -29.25 -3.61 14.56
C PRO A 334 -29.44 -2.61 13.42
N MET A 335 -28.60 -1.56 13.37
CA MET A 335 -28.71 -0.53 12.33
C MET A 335 -28.30 -1.05 10.95
N PHE A 336 -27.34 -2.00 10.88
CA PHE A 336 -26.98 -2.66 9.63
C PHE A 336 -28.15 -3.44 9.03
N ILE A 337 -28.93 -4.12 9.88
CA ILE A 337 -30.11 -4.88 9.46
C ILE A 337 -31.26 -3.93 9.07
N ASP A 338 -31.52 -2.93 9.89
CA ASP A 338 -32.67 -2.01 9.72
C ASP A 338 -32.50 -1.11 8.50
N ARG A 339 -31.33 -0.49 8.34
CA ARG A 339 -31.04 0.44 7.25
C ARG A 339 -30.56 -0.21 5.96
N GLY A 340 -30.12 -1.45 6.04
CA GLY A 340 -29.52 -2.20 4.93
C GLY A 340 -28.05 -1.83 4.66
N LYS A 341 -27.34 -2.78 4.06
CA LYS A 341 -25.88 -2.72 3.83
C LYS A 341 -25.43 -1.48 3.06
N GLU A 342 -26.18 -1.08 2.03
CA GLU A 342 -25.81 0.05 1.15
C GLU A 342 -25.87 1.38 1.89
N ALA A 343 -27.00 1.69 2.54
CA ALA A 343 -27.18 2.91 3.33
C ALA A 343 -26.22 2.95 4.51
N TYR A 344 -26.00 1.82 5.17
CA TYR A 344 -25.04 1.73 6.28
C TYR A 344 -23.60 2.01 5.79
N MET A 345 -23.20 1.41 4.68
CA MET A 345 -21.88 1.65 4.05
C MET A 345 -21.72 3.12 3.68
N GLU A 346 -22.69 3.72 3.03
CA GLU A 346 -22.64 5.10 2.57
C GLU A 346 -22.47 6.10 3.75
N ASN A 347 -23.15 5.86 4.86
CA ASN A 347 -23.02 6.67 6.06
C ASN A 347 -21.63 6.52 6.72
N VAL A 348 -21.19 5.29 6.95
CA VAL A 348 -19.87 5.03 7.55
C VAL A 348 -18.75 5.59 6.67
N GLN A 349 -18.84 5.40 5.38
CA GLN A 349 -17.91 5.93 4.38
C GLN A 349 -17.86 7.46 4.40
N SER A 350 -19.04 8.11 4.42
CA SER A 350 -19.14 9.55 4.50
C SER A 350 -18.50 10.06 5.80
N TYR A 351 -18.74 9.40 6.91
CA TYR A 351 -18.13 9.74 8.19
C TYR A 351 -16.60 9.63 8.13
N ILE A 352 -16.07 8.50 7.69
CA ILE A 352 -14.62 8.27 7.58
C ILE A 352 -13.97 9.30 6.65
N CYS A 353 -14.57 9.59 5.50
CA CYS A 353 -14.07 10.60 4.57
C CYS A 353 -14.00 11.99 5.20
N HIS A 354 -15.05 12.41 5.90
CA HIS A 354 -15.06 13.70 6.59
C HIS A 354 -14.01 13.78 7.69
N GLN A 355 -13.87 12.72 8.50
CA GLN A 355 -12.87 12.65 9.57
C GLN A 355 -11.43 12.67 9.03
N LEU A 356 -11.15 11.89 8.02
CA LEU A 356 -9.82 11.87 7.36
C LEU A 356 -9.49 13.24 6.76
N ASN A 357 -10.44 13.87 6.06
CA ASN A 357 -10.22 15.17 5.43
C ASN A 357 -9.97 16.28 6.47
N SER A 358 -10.76 16.34 7.54
CA SER A 358 -10.58 17.31 8.63
C SER A 358 -9.18 17.17 9.26
N ARG A 359 -8.80 15.96 9.65
CA ARG A 359 -7.52 15.69 10.32
C ARG A 359 -6.32 15.91 9.40
N ILE A 360 -6.46 15.57 8.12
CA ILE A 360 -5.43 15.90 7.11
C ILE A 360 -5.26 17.42 6.98
N ALA A 361 -6.37 18.17 6.95
CA ALA A 361 -6.32 19.64 6.89
C ALA A 361 -5.62 20.24 8.11
N GLU A 362 -5.93 19.77 9.31
CA GLU A 362 -5.28 20.18 10.56
C GLU A 362 -3.76 19.91 10.52
N MET A 363 -3.35 18.71 10.09
CA MET A 363 -1.94 18.37 9.96
C MET A 363 -1.23 19.22 8.89
N LYS A 364 -1.88 19.49 7.78
CA LYS A 364 -1.34 20.41 6.74
C LYS A 364 -1.15 21.82 7.27
N ALA A 365 -2.07 22.32 8.08
CA ALA A 365 -1.98 23.66 8.68
C ALA A 365 -0.80 23.82 9.62
N MET A 366 -0.30 22.75 10.24
CA MET A 366 0.93 22.77 11.06
C MET A 366 2.19 23.02 10.23
N GLY A 367 2.15 22.78 8.92
CA GLY A 367 3.30 22.82 8.03
C GLY A 367 4.12 21.52 8.04
N ARG A 368 5.00 21.36 7.05
CA ARG A 368 5.70 20.11 6.73
C ARG A 368 6.51 19.53 7.89
N SER A 369 7.34 20.36 8.53
CA SER A 369 8.23 19.88 9.61
C SER A 369 7.43 19.54 10.87
N ALA A 370 6.58 20.44 11.31
CA ALA A 370 5.82 20.24 12.53
C ALA A 370 4.84 19.06 12.44
N SER A 371 4.20 18.85 11.28
CA SER A 371 3.33 17.69 11.08
C SER A 371 4.12 16.37 11.05
N ALA A 372 5.32 16.36 10.49
CA ALA A 372 6.17 15.16 10.50
C ALA A 372 6.62 14.80 11.92
N ASP A 373 7.07 15.80 12.70
CA ASP A 373 7.48 15.62 14.10
C ASP A 373 6.27 15.19 14.98
N HIS A 374 5.10 15.75 14.72
CA HIS A 374 3.87 15.35 15.40
C HIS A 374 3.51 13.88 15.10
N GLY A 375 3.53 13.50 13.82
CA GLY A 375 3.25 12.13 13.40
C GLY A 375 4.23 11.12 13.99
N ASN A 376 5.52 11.43 14.04
CA ASN A 376 6.54 10.56 14.64
C ASN A 376 6.24 10.33 16.13
N ARG A 377 6.03 11.41 16.90
CA ARG A 377 5.73 11.31 18.35
C ARG A 377 4.43 10.57 18.62
N TRP A 378 3.43 10.79 17.78
CA TRP A 378 2.16 10.10 17.92
C TRP A 378 2.31 8.60 17.70
N LEU A 379 3.03 8.17 16.66
CA LEU A 379 3.31 6.75 16.41
C LEU A 379 4.15 6.09 17.52
N GLU A 380 5.10 6.83 18.10
CA GLU A 380 5.86 6.38 19.28
C GLU A 380 4.96 6.20 20.51
N GLY A 381 4.00 7.06 20.74
CA GLY A 381 2.99 6.90 21.79
C GLY A 381 2.07 5.72 21.50
N PHE A 382 1.60 5.63 20.26
CA PHE A 382 0.67 4.59 19.82
C PHE A 382 1.24 3.17 20.01
N ILE A 383 2.52 2.96 19.66
CA ILE A 383 3.15 1.66 19.85
C ILE A 383 3.37 1.32 21.34
N LYS A 384 3.57 2.30 22.21
CA LYS A 384 3.66 2.08 23.65
C LYS A 384 2.34 1.61 24.22
N ASP A 385 1.22 2.18 23.75
CA ASP A 385 -0.11 1.88 24.30
C ASP A 385 -0.73 0.61 23.67
N HIS A 386 -0.43 0.35 22.39
CA HIS A 386 -1.08 -0.70 21.60
C HIS A 386 -0.11 -1.71 20.99
N GLY A 387 1.17 -1.66 21.34
CA GLY A 387 2.17 -2.58 20.80
C GLY A 387 1.92 -4.04 21.22
N ILE A 388 2.19 -4.96 20.31
CA ILE A 388 2.08 -6.40 20.57
C ILE A 388 2.96 -6.84 21.74
N SER A 389 4.13 -6.21 21.91
CA SER A 389 5.04 -6.51 23.03
C SER A 389 4.39 -6.33 24.40
N ASN A 390 3.45 -5.39 24.54
CA ASN A 390 2.72 -5.23 25.80
C ASN A 390 1.85 -6.44 26.15
N TYR A 391 1.42 -7.20 25.15
CA TYR A 391 0.71 -8.46 25.35
C TYR A 391 1.62 -9.55 25.88
N VAL A 392 2.82 -9.68 25.31
CA VAL A 392 3.80 -10.69 25.68
C VAL A 392 4.31 -10.45 27.11
N GLU A 393 4.57 -9.19 27.48
CA GLU A 393 5.01 -8.82 28.83
C GLU A 393 3.94 -9.09 29.90
N ARG A 394 2.68 -8.72 29.65
CA ARG A 394 1.57 -9.00 30.56
C ARG A 394 1.41 -10.49 30.85
N PHE A 395 1.63 -11.33 29.84
CA PHE A 395 1.59 -12.78 30.03
C PHE A 395 2.78 -13.34 30.78
N SER A 396 3.96 -12.73 30.62
CA SER A 396 5.17 -13.17 31.31
C SER A 396 5.09 -12.91 32.81
N GLU A 397 4.48 -11.81 33.21
CA GLU A 397 4.30 -11.44 34.62
C GLU A 397 3.27 -12.31 35.36
N GLY A 398 2.25 -12.79 34.65
CA GLY A 398 1.20 -13.65 35.23
C GLY A 398 1.46 -15.16 35.15
N LEU A 399 2.61 -15.61 34.63
CA LEU A 399 2.89 -17.04 34.47
C LEU A 399 2.89 -17.83 35.81
N PRO A 400 3.39 -17.29 36.93
CA PRO A 400 3.29 -17.98 38.23
C PRO A 400 1.83 -18.18 38.68
N ASP A 401 0.97 -17.16 38.51
CA ASP A 401 -0.44 -17.23 38.88
C ASP A 401 -1.18 -18.26 38.02
N ILE A 402 -0.89 -18.26 36.70
CA ILE A 402 -1.42 -19.23 35.76
C ILE A 402 -0.96 -20.66 36.11
N ALA A 403 0.26 -20.83 36.58
CA ALA A 403 0.78 -22.12 37.03
C ALA A 403 0.01 -22.62 38.24
N GLU A 404 -0.29 -21.75 39.22
CA GLU A 404 -1.10 -22.08 40.40
C GLU A 404 -2.55 -22.41 39.98
N GLU A 405 -3.19 -21.62 39.14
CA GLU A 405 -4.54 -21.89 38.64
C GLU A 405 -4.62 -23.20 37.86
N PHE A 406 -3.61 -23.50 37.05
CA PHE A 406 -3.52 -24.78 36.34
C PHE A 406 -3.39 -25.96 37.31
N LEU A 407 -2.61 -25.83 38.37
CA LEU A 407 -2.49 -26.83 39.39
C LEU A 407 -3.83 -27.04 40.13
N GLU A 408 -4.51 -25.99 40.51
CA GLU A 408 -5.84 -26.06 41.13
C GLU A 408 -6.85 -26.73 40.21
N TRP A 409 -6.85 -26.37 38.92
CA TRP A 409 -7.72 -26.99 37.94
C TRP A 409 -7.45 -28.49 37.77
N ILE A 410 -6.19 -28.90 37.71
CA ILE A 410 -5.79 -30.33 37.71
C ILE A 410 -6.34 -31.06 38.92
N HIS A 411 -6.36 -30.44 40.09
CA HIS A 411 -6.87 -31.04 41.30
C HIS A 411 -8.40 -31.15 41.37
N THR A 412 -9.10 -30.25 40.71
CA THR A 412 -10.57 -30.19 40.71
C THR A 412 -11.21 -31.03 39.61
N GLU A 413 -10.58 -31.12 38.44
CA GLU A 413 -11.12 -31.76 37.21
C GLU A 413 -10.59 -33.20 37.05
N THR A 414 -10.77 -34.05 38.07
CA THR A 414 -10.23 -35.42 38.10
C THR A 414 -10.77 -36.33 36.98
N ASP A 415 -11.95 -36.08 36.43
CA ASP A 415 -12.56 -36.91 35.37
C ASP A 415 -11.90 -36.68 34.00
N ILE A 416 -11.52 -35.45 33.69
CA ILE A 416 -10.79 -35.11 32.47
C ILE A 416 -9.41 -35.76 32.44
N LEU A 417 -8.76 -35.83 33.57
CA LEU A 417 -7.44 -36.46 33.71
C LEU A 417 -7.45 -37.97 33.46
N SER A 418 -8.56 -38.65 33.67
CA SER A 418 -8.69 -40.08 33.39
C SER A 418 -8.65 -40.37 31.87
N ASP A 419 -9.24 -39.50 31.05
CA ASP A 419 -9.29 -39.63 29.60
C ASP A 419 -7.93 -39.38 28.95
N PHE A 420 -7.10 -38.52 29.52
CA PHE A 420 -5.74 -38.24 29.05
C PHE A 420 -4.66 -39.16 29.61
N GLY A 421 -5.04 -40.21 30.32
CA GLY A 421 -4.09 -41.21 30.85
C GLY A 421 -3.28 -40.76 32.05
N ALA A 422 -3.92 -40.23 32.94
CA ALA A 422 -3.66 -39.42 34.06
C ALA A 422 -2.75 -39.80 35.20
N VAL A 423 -2.96 -38.98 36.18
CA VAL A 423 -2.30 -38.97 37.50
C VAL A 423 -2.59 -40.30 38.22
N PRO A 424 -1.58 -41.04 38.65
CA PRO A 424 -1.82 -42.15 39.53
C PRO A 424 -2.49 -41.67 40.82
N LYS A 425 -3.56 -42.31 41.23
CA LYS A 425 -4.32 -41.98 42.46
C LYS A 425 -3.46 -41.77 43.73
N LYS A 426 -2.24 -42.28 43.74
CA LYS A 426 -1.26 -42.10 44.81
C LYS A 426 -0.67 -40.70 44.94
N LEU A 427 -0.72 -39.89 43.89
CA LEU A 427 -0.16 -38.53 43.93
C LEU A 427 -1.14 -37.50 44.48
N ILE A 428 -2.43 -37.75 44.39
CA ILE A 428 -3.49 -36.85 44.91
C ILE A 428 -3.62 -36.96 46.45
N THR A 429 -3.17 -38.04 47.04
CA THR A 429 -3.31 -38.30 48.49
C THR A 429 -2.09 -37.97 49.31
N ASP A 430 -0.96 -37.67 48.70
CA ASP A 430 0.30 -37.42 49.43
C ASP A 430 0.62 -35.92 49.39
N SER A 431 0.04 -35.16 50.34
CA SER A 431 0.17 -33.72 50.47
C SER A 431 1.60 -33.21 50.71
N ASN A 432 2.59 -34.07 50.78
CA ASN A 432 3.98 -33.74 51.06
C ASN A 432 4.96 -34.04 49.89
N LYS A 433 4.50 -34.57 48.78
CA LYS A 433 5.36 -34.81 47.60
C LYS A 433 4.61 -34.48 46.30
N GLN A 434 4.83 -33.29 45.84
CA GLN A 434 4.27 -32.77 44.59
C GLN A 434 5.01 -33.28 43.33
N ASN A 435 5.13 -34.58 43.16
CA ASN A 435 5.65 -35.16 41.94
C ASN A 435 4.48 -35.48 41.00
N PHE A 436 4.11 -34.53 40.13
CA PHE A 436 3.17 -34.76 39.09
C PHE A 436 3.77 -35.59 37.96
N TYR A 437 3.14 -36.72 37.67
CA TYR A 437 3.46 -37.52 36.49
C TYR A 437 2.26 -37.58 35.55
N LEU A 438 2.23 -36.69 34.58
CA LEU A 438 1.21 -36.72 33.54
C LEU A 438 1.72 -37.52 32.34
N LYS A 439 0.97 -38.49 31.86
CA LYS A 439 1.34 -39.28 30.68
C LYS A 439 1.33 -38.45 29.40
N LYS A 440 0.46 -37.46 29.34
CA LYS A 440 0.32 -36.54 28.20
C LYS A 440 0.21 -35.07 28.68
N PRO A 441 1.23 -34.53 29.32
CA PRO A 441 1.13 -33.21 29.97
C PRO A 441 0.75 -32.10 29.00
N LYS A 442 1.24 -32.16 27.79
CA LYS A 442 0.87 -31.17 26.75
C LYS A 442 -0.62 -31.21 26.40
N ALA A 443 -1.23 -32.40 26.32
CA ALA A 443 -2.65 -32.53 26.01
C ALA A 443 -3.54 -32.01 27.16
N VAL A 444 -3.12 -32.24 28.42
CA VAL A 444 -3.80 -31.69 29.60
C VAL A 444 -3.71 -30.18 29.64
N TRP A 445 -2.54 -29.64 29.35
CA TRP A 445 -2.37 -28.18 29.18
C TRP A 445 -3.25 -27.58 28.09
N ASP A 446 -3.30 -28.20 26.93
CA ASP A 446 -4.14 -27.73 25.81
C ASP A 446 -5.63 -27.78 26.19
N GLU A 447 -6.08 -28.76 27.00
CA GLU A 447 -7.45 -28.81 27.50
C GLU A 447 -7.74 -27.68 28.49
N TYR A 448 -6.87 -27.43 29.43
CA TYR A 448 -6.98 -26.32 30.39
C TYR A 448 -7.09 -24.98 29.66
N VAL A 449 -6.21 -24.72 28.69
CA VAL A 449 -6.20 -23.50 27.89
C VAL A 449 -7.49 -23.34 27.10
N ASN A 450 -8.09 -24.44 26.63
CA ASN A 450 -9.32 -24.41 25.85
C ASN A 450 -10.61 -24.45 26.69
N THR A 451 -10.50 -24.62 28.00
CA THR A 451 -11.67 -24.59 28.88
C THR A 451 -12.40 -23.25 28.80
N PRO A 452 -13.72 -23.25 28.56
CA PRO A 452 -14.49 -22.01 28.46
C PRO A 452 -14.39 -21.14 29.73
N GLY A 453 -14.06 -19.87 29.55
CA GLY A 453 -14.00 -18.90 30.66
C GLY A 453 -12.62 -18.75 31.31
N HIS A 454 -11.65 -19.63 31.04
CA HIS A 454 -10.30 -19.48 31.60
C HIS A 454 -9.52 -18.39 30.87
N PHE A 455 -9.53 -18.43 29.54
CA PHE A 455 -8.77 -17.51 28.72
C PHE A 455 -9.61 -16.98 27.56
N SER A 456 -9.43 -15.73 27.23
CA SER A 456 -9.93 -15.17 25.99
C SER A 456 -9.30 -15.91 24.79
N PHE A 457 -9.91 -15.79 23.64
CA PHE A 457 -9.41 -16.43 22.40
C PHE A 457 -7.93 -16.09 22.10
N HIS A 458 -7.47 -14.93 22.54
CA HIS A 458 -6.13 -14.41 22.31
C HIS A 458 -5.12 -14.97 23.31
N GLU A 459 -5.52 -15.00 24.56
CA GLU A 459 -4.75 -15.59 25.63
C GLU A 459 -4.44 -17.05 25.35
N LYS A 460 -5.42 -17.79 24.81
CA LYS A 460 -5.25 -19.21 24.47
C LYS A 460 -4.04 -19.49 23.59
N THR A 461 -3.78 -18.65 22.58
CA THR A 461 -2.65 -18.87 21.67
C THR A 461 -1.30 -18.54 22.28
N ALA A 462 -1.25 -17.47 23.07
CA ALA A 462 -0.04 -17.08 23.78
C ALA A 462 0.31 -18.09 24.89
N ILE A 463 -0.68 -18.44 25.69
CA ILE A 463 -0.53 -19.36 26.84
C ILE A 463 -0.28 -20.81 26.41
N SER A 464 -0.91 -21.28 25.34
CA SER A 464 -0.68 -22.63 24.81
C SER A 464 0.81 -22.88 24.51
N LYS A 465 1.55 -21.85 24.11
CA LYS A 465 2.99 -21.95 23.82
C LYS A 465 3.87 -21.85 25.06
N LYS A 466 3.35 -21.39 26.18
CA LYS A 466 4.08 -21.28 27.43
C LYS A 466 4.13 -22.58 28.24
N TYR A 467 3.64 -23.65 27.64
CA TYR A 467 3.60 -24.97 28.27
C TYR A 467 4.92 -25.40 28.94
N GLU A 468 6.05 -25.25 28.24
CA GLU A 468 7.35 -25.67 28.79
C GLU A 468 7.74 -24.82 30.01
N VAL A 469 7.53 -23.50 29.93
CA VAL A 469 7.81 -22.57 31.03
C VAL A 469 6.91 -22.86 32.22
N ILE A 470 5.62 -23.05 32.01
CA ILE A 470 4.66 -23.41 33.07
C ILE A 470 5.01 -24.78 33.68
N TYR A 471 5.36 -25.75 32.84
CA TYR A 471 5.76 -27.06 33.27
C TYR A 471 7.03 -27.01 34.14
N ASP A 472 8.00 -26.19 33.77
CA ASP A 472 9.22 -25.98 34.55
C ASP A 472 8.93 -25.28 35.88
N LEU A 473 8.05 -24.25 35.91
CA LEU A 473 7.63 -23.60 37.15
C LEU A 473 6.99 -24.58 38.12
N ILE A 474 6.10 -25.45 37.63
CA ILE A 474 5.43 -26.49 38.44
C ILE A 474 6.43 -27.53 38.92
N SER A 475 7.44 -27.89 38.12
CA SER A 475 8.42 -28.92 38.47
C SER A 475 9.48 -28.44 39.47
N ILE A 476 9.77 -27.13 39.52
CA ILE A 476 10.75 -26.52 40.42
C ILE A 476 10.18 -26.45 41.86
N ASP A 477 8.91 -26.07 42.00
CA ASP A 477 8.25 -26.00 43.32
C ASP A 477 7.92 -27.38 43.90
N GLY A 478 8.03 -28.42 43.09
CA GLY A 478 7.88 -29.83 43.50
C GLY A 478 9.11 -30.48 44.13
N LYS A 479 10.13 -29.69 44.50
CA LYS A 479 11.27 -30.10 45.29
C LYS A 479 11.12 -29.58 46.71
#